data_d8f24659f6b87f03164610bea7bd5c8f
#
_entry.id   d8f24659f6b87f03164610bea7bd5c8f
#
_cell.length_a   1.000
_cell.length_b   1.000
_cell.length_c   1.000
_cell.angle_alpha   90.00
_cell.angle_beta   90.00
_cell.angle_gamma   90.00
#
_symmetry.space_group_name_H-M   'P 1'
#
loop_
_entity.id
_entity.type
_entity.pdbx_description
1 polymer ?
#
loop_
_entity_poly.entity_id
_entity_poly.type
_entity_poly.pdbx_seq_one_letter_code
_entity_poly.pdbx_strand_id
1 'polypeptide(L)'
;MNEIKYNTTDKTWHDVAHKENVWVKWRFEVLLRSMKKAGINLNNNLKCLDVGCGSNSFALNFESVSNFEIDQIDVDPKNLKDLKKGRGVIFEYDINNKSENLKEKYDIIFLLDVLEHIDNDDNFLQSCYFHLKKSGFLVINVPSIPELFSKYDDAVGHIRRYKKENLKQLLIKNQFKIFLIKYWGFLLVPILFLRKIMIASSNISKSEIIKKGMDTQPKFILVIINILKYIELKLLNISLLGSSLISIVKK
;
A
#
# COMPACT_ATOMS: atom_id res chain seq x y z
N MET A 1 12.31 4.90 -25.92
CA MET A 1 11.41 4.71 -24.75
C MET A 1 12.27 4.11 -23.64
N ASN A 2 12.48 4.83 -22.55
CA ASN A 2 13.22 4.25 -21.40
C ASN A 2 12.29 3.22 -20.75
N GLU A 3 12.71 1.95 -20.73
CA GLU A 3 12.03 0.92 -19.97
C GLU A 3 11.97 1.34 -18.50
N ILE A 4 10.77 1.46 -17.97
CA ILE A 4 10.57 1.72 -16.53
C ILE A 4 10.91 0.42 -15.81
N LYS A 5 11.99 0.43 -15.05
CA LYS A 5 12.37 -0.72 -14.21
C LYS A 5 11.46 -0.77 -12.99
N TYR A 6 10.71 -1.85 -12.86
CA TYR A 6 9.97 -2.18 -11.64
C TYR A 6 10.85 -3.09 -10.77
N ASN A 7 11.04 -2.70 -9.51
CA ASN A 7 11.61 -3.61 -8.52
C ASN A 7 10.51 -4.56 -8.03
N THR A 8 10.34 -5.69 -8.72
CA THR A 8 9.37 -6.71 -8.33
C THR A 8 9.76 -7.33 -6.99
N THR A 9 8.79 -7.47 -6.09
CA THR A 9 8.97 -8.14 -4.80
C THR A 9 9.30 -9.62 -4.98
N ASP A 10 10.20 -10.14 -4.14
CA ASP A 10 10.56 -11.55 -4.12
C ASP A 10 9.31 -12.42 -3.82
N LYS A 11 9.21 -13.59 -4.47
CA LYS A 11 8.13 -14.56 -4.30
C LYS A 11 7.87 -14.92 -2.83
N THR A 12 8.92 -14.88 -2.02
CA THR A 12 8.87 -15.09 -0.56
C THR A 12 7.94 -14.09 0.14
N TRP A 13 7.80 -12.86 -0.38
CA TRP A 13 6.91 -11.84 0.17
C TRP A 13 5.44 -12.24 -0.02
N HIS A 14 5.07 -12.72 -1.20
CA HIS A 14 3.71 -13.15 -1.52
C HIS A 14 3.27 -14.34 -0.67
N ASP A 15 4.17 -15.32 -0.45
CA ASP A 15 3.89 -16.51 0.37
C ASP A 15 3.66 -16.16 1.85
N VAL A 16 4.30 -15.10 2.35
CA VAL A 16 4.16 -14.66 3.75
C VAL A 16 2.98 -13.69 3.93
N ALA A 17 2.68 -12.87 2.91
CA ALA A 17 1.56 -11.92 2.95
C ALA A 17 0.18 -12.60 2.97
N HIS A 18 0.08 -13.85 2.50
CA HIS A 18 -1.16 -14.66 2.58
C HIS A 18 -1.52 -15.10 4.01
N LYS A 19 -0.57 -15.12 4.92
CA LYS A 19 -0.87 -15.44 6.33
C LYS A 19 -1.54 -14.24 6.98
N GLU A 20 -2.47 -14.50 7.92
CA GLU A 20 -3.20 -13.48 8.71
C GLU A 20 -2.25 -12.54 9.47
N ASN A 21 -1.58 -11.65 8.75
CA ASN A 21 -0.61 -10.74 9.32
C ASN A 21 -1.34 -9.57 10.01
N VAL A 22 -0.99 -9.32 11.27
CA VAL A 22 -1.57 -8.22 12.07
C VAL A 22 -1.36 -6.86 11.40
N TRP A 23 -0.23 -6.67 10.70
CA TRP A 23 0.06 -5.46 9.95
C TRP A 23 -0.95 -5.23 8.82
N VAL A 24 -1.26 -6.25 8.03
CA VAL A 24 -2.24 -6.19 6.94
C VAL A 24 -3.62 -5.84 7.50
N LYS A 25 -4.02 -6.47 8.62
CA LYS A 25 -5.29 -6.17 9.31
C LYS A 25 -5.32 -4.73 9.83
N TRP A 26 -4.23 -4.24 10.41
CA TRP A 26 -4.14 -2.86 10.92
C TRP A 26 -4.23 -1.85 9.78
N ARG A 27 -3.44 -2.04 8.70
CA ARG A 27 -3.52 -1.22 7.49
C ARG A 27 -4.95 -1.17 6.95
N PHE A 28 -5.62 -2.31 6.88
CA PHE A 28 -6.98 -2.41 6.39
C PHE A 28 -7.97 -1.58 7.25
N GLU A 29 -7.89 -1.65 8.57
CA GLU A 29 -8.72 -0.84 9.46
C GLU A 29 -8.44 0.66 9.33
N VAL A 30 -7.16 1.05 9.20
CA VAL A 30 -6.76 2.44 8.96
C VAL A 30 -7.33 2.96 7.64
N LEU A 31 -7.27 2.12 6.60
CA LEU A 31 -7.79 2.42 5.27
C LEU A 31 -9.30 2.68 5.33
N LEU A 32 -10.08 1.74 5.87
CA LEU A 32 -11.55 1.88 5.99
C LEU A 32 -11.95 3.15 6.74
N ARG A 33 -11.29 3.45 7.86
CA ARG A 33 -11.55 4.69 8.64
C ARG A 33 -11.19 5.94 7.86
N SER A 34 -10.10 5.89 7.10
CA SER A 34 -9.63 7.03 6.31
C SER A 34 -10.58 7.31 5.15
N MET A 35 -11.05 6.28 4.47
CA MET A 35 -12.04 6.40 3.38
C MET A 35 -13.37 6.94 3.90
N LYS A 36 -13.85 6.43 5.04
CA LYS A 36 -15.06 6.98 5.69
C LYS A 36 -14.90 8.46 6.04
N LYS A 37 -13.73 8.86 6.57
CA LYS A 37 -13.42 10.27 6.89
C LYS A 37 -13.36 11.15 5.63
N ALA A 38 -12.95 10.60 4.49
CA ALA A 38 -12.95 11.28 3.20
C ALA A 38 -14.35 11.30 2.52
N GLY A 39 -15.37 10.77 3.16
CA GLY A 39 -16.75 10.75 2.64
C GLY A 39 -17.02 9.67 1.58
N ILE A 40 -16.12 8.67 1.47
CA ILE A 40 -16.30 7.55 0.54
C ILE A 40 -17.25 6.54 1.18
N ASN A 41 -18.42 6.35 0.55
CA ASN A 41 -19.43 5.40 1.03
C ASN A 41 -19.19 4.01 0.45
N LEU A 42 -18.96 3.04 1.33
CA LEU A 42 -18.67 1.64 0.96
C LEU A 42 -19.89 0.90 0.36
N ASN A 43 -21.10 1.41 0.55
CA ASN A 43 -22.32 0.82 0.00
C ASN A 43 -22.61 1.25 -1.45
N ASN A 44 -21.85 2.21 -1.99
CA ASN A 44 -21.96 2.60 -3.38
C ASN A 44 -21.36 1.53 -4.30
N ASN A 45 -21.96 1.32 -5.47
CA ASN A 45 -21.38 0.46 -6.50
C ASN A 45 -20.30 1.24 -7.24
N LEU A 46 -19.06 1.13 -6.79
CA LEU A 46 -17.91 1.83 -7.37
C LEU A 46 -17.03 0.86 -8.14
N LYS A 47 -16.55 1.31 -9.31
CA LYS A 47 -15.54 0.59 -10.10
C LYS A 47 -14.16 1.02 -9.67
N CYS A 48 -13.39 0.11 -9.11
CA CYS A 48 -12.09 0.39 -8.51
C CYS A 48 -10.98 -0.36 -9.24
N LEU A 49 -9.74 0.08 -9.04
CA LEU A 49 -8.54 -0.57 -9.54
C LEU A 49 -7.54 -0.75 -8.39
N ASP A 50 -7.07 -1.98 -8.18
CA ASP A 50 -5.95 -2.31 -7.30
C ASP A 50 -4.70 -2.51 -8.16
N VAL A 51 -3.73 -1.61 -8.02
CA VAL A 51 -2.50 -1.60 -8.82
C VAL A 51 -1.40 -2.28 -8.03
N GLY A 52 -0.71 -3.26 -8.64
CA GLY A 52 0.25 -4.09 -7.94
C GLY A 52 -0.44 -5.01 -6.93
N CYS A 53 -1.49 -5.70 -7.38
CA CYS A 53 -2.42 -6.45 -6.51
C CYS A 53 -1.78 -7.63 -5.76
N GLY A 54 -0.61 -8.10 -6.20
CA GLY A 54 0.13 -9.18 -5.56
C GLY A 54 -0.76 -10.39 -5.27
N SER A 55 -0.93 -10.72 -4.00
CA SER A 55 -1.73 -11.88 -3.54
C SER A 55 -3.25 -11.70 -3.61
N ASN A 56 -3.74 -10.60 -4.11
CA ASN A 56 -5.14 -10.15 -4.19
C ASN A 56 -5.97 -10.21 -2.88
N SER A 57 -5.35 -10.47 -1.77
CA SER A 57 -6.04 -10.55 -0.48
C SER A 57 -6.72 -9.24 -0.08
N PHE A 58 -6.16 -8.10 -0.50
CA PHE A 58 -6.77 -6.78 -0.28
C PHE A 58 -8.12 -6.67 -0.97
N ALA A 59 -8.18 -6.92 -2.29
CA ALA A 59 -9.40 -6.78 -3.07
C ALA A 59 -10.52 -7.67 -2.55
N LEU A 60 -10.24 -8.95 -2.27
CA LEU A 60 -11.21 -9.90 -1.73
C LEU A 60 -11.74 -9.46 -0.36
N ASN A 61 -10.86 -9.04 0.55
CA ASN A 61 -11.27 -8.55 1.87
C ASN A 61 -12.10 -7.26 1.75
N PHE A 62 -11.74 -6.38 0.81
CA PHE A 62 -12.45 -5.12 0.64
C PHE A 62 -13.84 -5.32 0.04
N GLU A 63 -13.97 -6.18 -0.95
CA GLU A 63 -15.23 -6.56 -1.55
C GLU A 63 -16.18 -7.25 -0.56
N SER A 64 -15.65 -7.93 0.47
CA SER A 64 -16.49 -8.57 1.51
C SER A 64 -17.18 -7.56 2.43
N VAL A 65 -16.70 -6.32 2.51
CA VAL A 65 -17.23 -5.25 3.39
C VAL A 65 -17.76 -4.04 2.61
N SER A 66 -17.79 -4.10 1.29
CA SER A 66 -18.23 -3.01 0.42
C SER A 66 -18.97 -3.55 -0.81
N ASN A 67 -19.63 -2.65 -1.56
CA ASN A 67 -20.23 -2.94 -2.86
C ASN A 67 -19.30 -2.61 -4.03
N PHE A 68 -18.01 -2.48 -3.78
CA PHE A 68 -17.04 -2.16 -4.82
C PHE A 68 -16.80 -3.35 -5.74
N GLU A 69 -16.57 -3.08 -7.01
CA GLU A 69 -16.04 -4.00 -8.00
C GLU A 69 -14.58 -3.61 -8.25
N ILE A 70 -13.64 -4.46 -7.85
CA ILE A 70 -12.21 -4.13 -7.85
C ILE A 70 -11.49 -4.91 -8.94
N ASP A 71 -11.17 -4.24 -10.06
CA ASP A 71 -10.23 -4.76 -11.04
C ASP A 71 -8.82 -4.78 -10.42
N GLN A 72 -8.02 -5.76 -10.79
CA GLN A 72 -6.72 -6.01 -10.19
C GLN A 72 -5.68 -6.14 -11.30
N ILE A 73 -4.59 -5.40 -11.18
CA ILE A 73 -3.50 -5.45 -12.16
C ILE A 73 -2.15 -5.66 -11.47
N ASP A 74 -1.29 -6.37 -12.18
CA ASP A 74 0.12 -6.48 -11.86
C ASP A 74 0.93 -6.52 -13.16
N VAL A 75 2.18 -6.07 -13.12
CA VAL A 75 3.11 -6.11 -14.27
C VAL A 75 3.82 -7.45 -14.39
N ASP A 76 3.90 -8.22 -13.31
CA ASP A 76 4.45 -9.57 -13.32
C ASP A 76 3.30 -10.61 -13.43
N PRO A 77 3.16 -11.30 -14.58
CA PRO A 77 2.11 -12.30 -14.75
C PRO A 77 2.21 -13.47 -13.76
N LYS A 78 3.36 -13.67 -13.12
CA LYS A 78 3.52 -14.69 -12.08
C LYS A 78 2.70 -14.38 -10.83
N ASN A 79 2.52 -13.09 -10.52
CA ASN A 79 1.71 -12.64 -9.39
C ASN A 79 0.21 -12.85 -9.63
N LEU A 80 -0.21 -13.01 -10.90
CA LEU A 80 -1.61 -13.16 -11.29
C LEU A 80 -2.07 -14.62 -11.38
N LYS A 81 -1.13 -15.58 -11.24
CA LYS A 81 -1.46 -17.01 -11.31
C LYS A 81 -2.19 -17.44 -10.04
N ASP A 82 -3.22 -18.28 -10.25
CA ASP A 82 -3.99 -18.95 -9.18
C ASP A 82 -4.69 -17.99 -8.19
N LEU A 83 -4.86 -16.72 -8.57
CA LEU A 83 -5.59 -15.76 -7.75
C LEU A 83 -7.09 -16.09 -7.70
N LYS A 84 -7.69 -15.94 -6.52
CA LYS A 84 -9.14 -16.11 -6.35
C LYS A 84 -9.88 -14.97 -7.06
N LYS A 85 -10.94 -15.30 -7.78
CA LYS A 85 -11.80 -14.30 -8.41
C LYS A 85 -12.63 -13.57 -7.36
N GLY A 86 -12.56 -12.24 -7.42
CA GLY A 86 -13.51 -11.34 -6.77
C GLY A 86 -14.63 -10.92 -7.75
N ARG A 87 -15.21 -9.74 -7.54
CA ARG A 87 -16.23 -9.17 -8.44
C ARG A 87 -15.61 -8.54 -9.69
N GLY A 88 -14.40 -7.98 -9.56
CA GLY A 88 -13.66 -7.40 -10.68
C GLY A 88 -12.87 -8.41 -11.49
N VAL A 89 -12.19 -7.94 -12.52
CA VAL A 89 -11.32 -8.73 -13.39
C VAL A 89 -9.86 -8.61 -12.98
N ILE A 90 -9.10 -9.69 -13.22
CA ILE A 90 -7.66 -9.76 -12.96
C ILE A 90 -6.96 -9.84 -14.30
N PHE A 91 -6.01 -8.94 -14.58
CA PHE A 91 -5.28 -8.94 -15.86
C PHE A 91 -3.90 -8.31 -15.73
N GLU A 92 -2.98 -8.76 -16.59
CA GLU A 92 -1.65 -8.18 -16.74
C GLU A 92 -1.75 -6.82 -17.40
N TYR A 93 -1.24 -5.78 -16.73
CA TYR A 93 -1.26 -4.44 -17.27
C TYR A 93 -0.26 -3.52 -16.57
N ASP A 94 0.52 -2.82 -17.37
CA ASP A 94 1.31 -1.69 -16.90
C ASP A 94 0.47 -0.41 -17.02
N ILE A 95 0.16 0.20 -15.89
CA ILE A 95 -0.65 1.42 -15.84
C ILE A 95 -0.01 2.59 -16.64
N ASN A 96 1.31 2.55 -16.87
CA ASN A 96 2.01 3.56 -17.65
C ASN A 96 1.70 3.48 -19.16
N ASN A 97 1.13 2.38 -19.65
CA ASN A 97 0.71 2.25 -21.04
C ASN A 97 -0.47 3.17 -21.41
N LYS A 98 -1.22 3.69 -20.44
CA LYS A 98 -2.32 4.64 -20.62
C LYS A 98 -3.28 4.23 -21.75
N SER A 99 -3.79 2.97 -21.69
CA SER A 99 -4.74 2.47 -22.67
C SER A 99 -6.02 3.33 -22.70
N GLU A 100 -6.42 3.81 -23.88
CA GLU A 100 -7.64 4.62 -24.05
C GLU A 100 -8.91 3.88 -23.58
N ASN A 101 -8.95 2.54 -23.67
CA ASN A 101 -10.07 1.72 -23.16
C ASN A 101 -10.19 1.74 -21.63
N LEU A 102 -9.17 2.20 -20.93
CA LEU A 102 -9.13 2.30 -19.46
C LEU A 102 -9.10 3.76 -18.98
N LYS A 103 -9.15 4.72 -19.89
CA LYS A 103 -9.18 6.15 -19.57
C LYS A 103 -10.44 6.51 -18.81
N GLU A 104 -10.25 7.25 -17.70
CA GLU A 104 -11.36 7.71 -16.85
C GLU A 104 -12.37 6.61 -16.47
N LYS A 105 -11.87 5.38 -16.30
CA LYS A 105 -12.71 4.19 -16.03
C LYS A 105 -13.01 4.00 -14.55
N TYR A 106 -12.10 4.41 -13.66
CA TYR A 106 -12.14 4.03 -12.25
C TYR A 106 -12.60 5.17 -11.33
N ASP A 107 -13.50 4.85 -10.41
CA ASP A 107 -13.93 5.76 -9.35
C ASP A 107 -12.86 5.89 -8.26
N ILE A 108 -12.13 4.77 -8.00
CA ILE A 108 -11.05 4.72 -7.03
C ILE A 108 -9.90 3.90 -7.61
N ILE A 109 -8.67 4.39 -7.42
CA ILE A 109 -7.43 3.62 -7.62
C ILE A 109 -6.74 3.44 -6.28
N PHE A 110 -6.30 2.23 -5.99
CA PHE A 110 -5.53 1.87 -4.80
C PHE A 110 -4.07 1.63 -5.16
N LEU A 111 -3.16 2.28 -4.43
CA LEU A 111 -1.72 2.06 -4.43
C LEU A 111 -1.29 1.70 -3.00
N LEU A 112 -1.28 0.42 -2.69
CA LEU A 112 -1.03 -0.07 -1.34
C LEU A 112 0.34 -0.73 -1.24
N ASP A 113 1.33 0.04 -0.82
CA ASP A 113 2.75 -0.33 -0.79
C ASP A 113 3.27 -0.65 -2.21
N VAL A 114 3.07 0.30 -3.14
CA VAL A 114 3.47 0.23 -4.56
C VAL A 114 4.41 1.36 -4.93
N LEU A 115 4.07 2.61 -4.54
CA LEU A 115 4.75 3.80 -5.02
C LEU A 115 6.23 3.87 -4.62
N GLU A 116 6.59 3.25 -3.50
CA GLU A 116 7.97 3.12 -3.02
C GLU A 116 8.87 2.22 -3.87
N HIS A 117 8.29 1.44 -4.77
CA HIS A 117 9.01 0.58 -5.71
C HIS A 117 9.23 1.26 -7.08
N ILE A 118 8.61 2.41 -7.32
CA ILE A 118 8.56 3.05 -8.62
C ILE A 118 9.66 4.11 -8.74
N ASP A 119 10.56 3.98 -9.71
CA ASP A 119 11.64 4.94 -9.92
C ASP A 119 11.12 6.33 -10.26
N ASN A 120 10.22 6.44 -11.22
CA ASN A 120 9.58 7.69 -11.63
C ASN A 120 8.15 7.75 -11.11
N ASP A 121 8.02 8.09 -9.82
CA ASP A 121 6.73 8.21 -9.14
C ASP A 121 5.86 9.35 -9.71
N ASP A 122 6.48 10.38 -10.28
CA ASP A 122 5.79 11.49 -10.95
C ASP A 122 5.00 11.01 -12.17
N ASN A 123 5.66 10.32 -13.11
CA ASN A 123 5.00 9.76 -14.30
C ASN A 123 3.96 8.69 -13.94
N PHE A 124 4.23 7.90 -12.91
CA PHE A 124 3.31 6.87 -12.43
C PHE A 124 2.01 7.48 -11.89
N LEU A 125 2.11 8.57 -11.12
CA LEU A 125 0.94 9.31 -10.63
C LEU A 125 0.14 9.97 -11.76
N GLN A 126 0.79 10.48 -12.82
CA GLN A 126 0.11 10.96 -14.02
C GLN A 126 -0.65 9.83 -14.72
N SER A 127 -0.10 8.61 -14.71
CA SER A 127 -0.79 7.45 -15.26
C SER A 127 -2.01 7.07 -14.43
N CYS A 128 -1.92 7.11 -13.10
CA CYS A 128 -3.09 6.95 -12.23
C CYS A 128 -4.15 8.03 -12.51
N TYR A 129 -3.72 9.28 -12.68
CA TYR A 129 -4.61 10.40 -13.02
C TYR A 129 -5.36 10.17 -14.33
N PHE A 130 -4.70 9.63 -15.36
CA PHE A 130 -5.31 9.29 -16.65
C PHE A 130 -6.45 8.27 -16.49
N HIS A 131 -6.26 7.24 -15.66
CA HIS A 131 -7.22 6.15 -15.48
C HIS A 131 -8.39 6.49 -14.54
N LEU A 132 -8.20 7.51 -13.68
CA LEU A 132 -9.25 7.97 -12.77
C LEU A 132 -10.33 8.77 -13.50
N LYS A 133 -11.58 8.50 -13.17
CA LYS A 133 -12.72 9.36 -13.56
C LYS A 133 -12.53 10.78 -13.04
N LYS A 134 -13.18 11.74 -13.66
CA LYS A 134 -13.33 13.09 -13.08
C LYS A 134 -13.92 12.95 -11.68
N SER A 135 -13.30 13.61 -10.72
CA SER A 135 -13.66 13.50 -9.30
C SER A 135 -13.41 12.13 -8.65
N GLY A 136 -12.71 11.21 -9.31
CA GLY A 136 -12.27 9.94 -8.74
C GLY A 136 -11.20 10.12 -7.66
N PHE A 137 -11.03 9.11 -6.81
CA PHE A 137 -10.10 9.13 -5.70
C PHE A 137 -8.88 8.26 -5.97
N LEU A 138 -7.70 8.76 -5.61
CA LEU A 138 -6.50 7.94 -5.47
C LEU A 138 -6.22 7.72 -3.98
N VAL A 139 -6.10 6.47 -3.60
CA VAL A 139 -5.86 6.04 -2.23
C VAL A 139 -4.48 5.40 -2.16
N ILE A 140 -3.58 5.99 -1.39
CA ILE A 140 -2.17 5.61 -1.34
C ILE A 140 -1.83 5.18 0.09
N ASN A 141 -1.11 4.07 0.23
CA ASN A 141 -0.38 3.71 1.43
C ASN A 141 1.09 3.52 1.06
N VAL A 142 2.00 4.17 1.81
CA VAL A 142 3.45 4.08 1.60
C VAL A 142 4.19 4.05 2.94
N PRO A 143 5.37 3.41 3.02
CA PRO A 143 6.23 3.50 4.19
C PRO A 143 6.73 4.93 4.37
N SER A 144 6.78 5.37 5.62
CA SER A 144 7.24 6.70 5.98
C SER A 144 8.55 6.68 6.76
N ILE A 145 9.02 7.86 7.15
CA ILE A 145 10.27 8.08 7.90
C ILE A 145 11.46 7.51 7.11
N PRO A 146 12.05 8.31 6.18
CA PRO A 146 13.24 7.90 5.42
C PRO A 146 14.38 7.40 6.29
N GLU A 147 14.51 7.91 7.50
CA GLU A 147 15.51 7.55 8.48
C GLU A 147 15.37 6.09 8.98
N LEU A 148 14.21 5.46 8.78
CA LEU A 148 13.98 4.03 9.06
C LEU A 148 14.34 3.11 7.89
N PHE A 149 14.75 3.64 6.74
CA PHE A 149 15.20 2.82 5.62
C PHE A 149 16.32 1.87 6.07
N SER A 150 16.22 0.60 5.69
CA SER A 150 17.09 -0.47 6.22
C SER A 150 17.28 -1.60 5.21
N LYS A 151 18.15 -2.56 5.51
CA LYS A 151 18.30 -3.80 4.71
C LYS A 151 16.97 -4.53 4.48
N TYR A 152 15.95 -4.31 5.33
CA TYR A 152 14.62 -4.87 5.09
C TYR A 152 13.94 -4.21 3.89
N ASP A 153 14.02 -2.88 3.78
CA ASP A 153 13.48 -2.15 2.64
C ASP A 153 14.15 -2.59 1.34
N ASP A 154 15.49 -2.69 1.34
CA ASP A 154 16.23 -3.22 0.19
C ASP A 154 15.81 -4.66 -0.16
N ALA A 155 15.57 -5.49 0.86
CA ALA A 155 15.20 -6.89 0.66
C ALA A 155 13.82 -7.05 0.02
N VAL A 156 12.86 -6.20 0.37
CA VAL A 156 11.51 -6.19 -0.23
C VAL A 156 11.42 -5.35 -1.51
N GLY A 157 12.50 -4.71 -1.94
CA GLY A 157 12.58 -3.94 -3.18
C GLY A 157 12.13 -2.48 -3.07
N HIS A 158 12.04 -1.93 -1.86
CA HIS A 158 11.82 -0.50 -1.70
C HIS A 158 13.04 0.28 -2.17
N ILE A 159 12.82 1.39 -2.84
CA ILE A 159 13.87 2.33 -3.22
C ILE A 159 13.79 3.62 -2.40
N ARG A 160 12.67 3.83 -1.71
CA ARG A 160 12.46 5.01 -0.86
C ARG A 160 11.42 4.80 0.22
N ARG A 161 11.42 5.74 1.18
CA ARG A 161 10.33 6.01 2.12
C ARG A 161 9.95 7.48 2.01
N TYR A 162 8.71 7.82 2.32
CA TYR A 162 8.17 9.16 2.10
C TYR A 162 8.11 9.98 3.39
N LYS A 163 8.51 11.27 3.29
CA LYS A 163 8.06 12.30 4.23
C LYS A 163 6.70 12.82 3.80
N LYS A 164 5.87 13.18 4.76
CA LYS A 164 4.50 13.67 4.47
C LYS A 164 4.50 14.87 3.52
N GLU A 165 5.41 15.80 3.75
CA GLU A 165 5.56 17.02 2.96
C GLU A 165 5.96 16.73 1.52
N ASN A 166 6.91 15.79 1.32
CA ASN A 166 7.35 15.40 -0.01
C ASN A 166 6.24 14.69 -0.80
N LEU A 167 5.53 13.75 -0.15
CA LEU A 167 4.37 13.09 -0.78
C LEU A 167 3.28 14.10 -1.11
N LYS A 168 2.99 15.05 -0.21
CA LYS A 168 2.01 16.11 -0.45
C LYS A 168 2.37 16.96 -1.65
N GLN A 169 3.63 17.41 -1.75
CA GLN A 169 4.10 18.23 -2.88
C GLN A 169 4.03 17.46 -4.20
N LEU A 170 4.44 16.18 -4.19
CA LEU A 170 4.36 15.30 -5.35
C LEU A 170 2.92 15.14 -5.86
N LEU A 171 1.97 14.95 -4.95
CA LEU A 171 0.54 14.81 -5.30
C LEU A 171 -0.05 16.12 -5.85
N ILE A 172 0.27 17.26 -5.24
CA ILE A 172 -0.17 18.58 -5.73
C ILE A 172 0.42 18.88 -7.11
N LYS A 173 1.70 18.60 -7.32
CA LYS A 173 2.37 18.75 -8.63
C LYS A 173 1.64 17.96 -9.73
N ASN A 174 1.11 16.78 -9.38
CA ASN A 174 0.34 15.92 -10.28
C ASN A 174 -1.17 16.24 -10.28
N GLN A 175 -1.56 17.46 -9.90
CA GLN A 175 -2.91 18.03 -9.99
C GLN A 175 -3.94 17.35 -9.07
N PHE A 176 -3.50 16.54 -8.12
CA PHE A 176 -4.40 15.95 -7.14
C PHE A 176 -4.76 16.93 -6.01
N LYS A 177 -6.05 17.00 -5.68
CA LYS A 177 -6.55 17.73 -4.50
C LYS A 177 -6.47 16.83 -3.26
N ILE A 178 -5.75 17.31 -2.23
CA ILE A 178 -5.59 16.55 -0.98
C ILE A 178 -6.89 16.58 -0.17
N PHE A 179 -7.44 15.40 0.15
CA PHE A 179 -8.55 15.24 1.09
C PHE A 179 -8.06 14.82 2.47
N LEU A 180 -7.14 13.86 2.49
CA LEU A 180 -6.54 13.36 3.71
C LEU A 180 -5.09 13.00 3.44
N ILE A 181 -4.19 13.33 4.35
CA ILE A 181 -2.86 12.76 4.44
C ILE A 181 -2.46 12.69 5.90
N LYS A 182 -2.20 11.48 6.40
CA LYS A 182 -1.86 11.27 7.81
C LYS A 182 -0.88 10.12 8.00
N TYR A 183 -0.10 10.20 9.03
CA TYR A 183 0.69 9.08 9.54
C TYR A 183 -0.20 8.06 10.25
N TRP A 184 0.27 6.83 10.29
CA TRP A 184 -0.25 5.75 11.12
C TRP A 184 0.87 4.77 11.48
N GLY A 185 0.65 3.91 12.47
CA GLY A 185 1.66 3.01 12.99
C GLY A 185 2.69 3.74 13.87
N PHE A 186 2.27 4.75 14.62
CA PHE A 186 3.15 5.52 15.53
C PHE A 186 3.80 4.60 16.58
N LEU A 187 3.01 3.76 17.22
CA LEU A 187 3.51 2.86 18.26
C LEU A 187 4.42 1.74 17.73
N LEU A 188 4.51 1.57 16.41
CA LEU A 188 5.44 0.65 15.77
C LEU A 188 6.81 1.28 15.50
N VAL A 189 6.93 2.59 15.50
CA VAL A 189 8.19 3.28 15.18
C VAL A 189 9.37 2.80 16.04
N PRO A 190 9.26 2.69 17.37
CA PRO A 190 10.34 2.16 18.22
C PRO A 190 10.73 0.72 17.84
N ILE A 191 9.75 -0.12 17.52
CA ILE A 191 9.95 -1.53 17.14
C ILE A 191 10.71 -1.61 15.82
N LEU A 192 10.33 -0.78 14.84
CA LEU A 192 11.02 -0.72 13.54
C LEU A 192 12.44 -0.19 13.66
N PHE A 193 12.68 0.76 14.54
CA PHE A 193 14.01 1.27 14.82
C PHE A 193 14.91 0.19 15.43
N LEU A 194 14.43 -0.54 16.44
CA LEU A 194 15.14 -1.68 17.02
C LEU A 194 15.40 -2.76 15.96
N ARG A 195 14.41 -3.10 15.13
CA ARG A 195 14.58 -4.04 14.01
C ARG A 195 15.69 -3.58 13.05
N LYS A 196 15.73 -2.29 12.70
CA LYS A 196 16.78 -1.73 11.83
C LYS A 196 18.17 -1.98 12.42
N ILE A 197 18.37 -1.70 13.72
CA ILE A 197 19.65 -1.92 14.39
C ILE A 197 20.02 -3.42 14.38
N MET A 198 19.09 -4.29 14.71
CA MET A 198 19.32 -5.74 14.75
C MET A 198 19.67 -6.32 13.39
N ILE A 199 19.02 -5.87 12.33
CA ILE A 199 19.28 -6.35 10.97
C ILE A 199 20.57 -5.75 10.42
N ALA A 200 20.94 -4.51 10.78
CA ALA A 200 22.17 -3.86 10.32
C ALA A 200 23.42 -4.66 10.67
N SER A 201 23.46 -5.25 11.88
CA SER A 201 24.58 -6.05 12.38
C SER A 201 24.53 -7.54 11.96
N SER A 202 23.49 -7.98 11.25
CA SER A 202 23.31 -9.38 10.87
C SER A 202 23.81 -9.65 9.45
N ASN A 203 24.46 -10.82 9.27
CA ASN A 203 24.87 -11.36 7.96
C ASN A 203 23.86 -12.41 7.45
N ILE A 204 22.59 -12.08 7.50
CA ILE A 204 21.51 -12.98 7.06
C ILE A 204 21.11 -12.70 5.59
N SER A 205 20.64 -13.73 4.90
CA SER A 205 20.20 -13.63 3.51
C SER A 205 18.94 -12.76 3.32
N LYS A 206 18.72 -12.25 2.10
CA LYS A 206 17.51 -11.49 1.75
C LYS A 206 16.23 -12.22 2.15
N SER A 207 16.12 -13.50 1.81
CA SER A 207 14.93 -14.32 2.11
C SER A 207 14.69 -14.49 3.61
N GLU A 208 15.76 -14.60 4.41
CA GLU A 208 15.66 -14.66 5.88
C GLU A 208 15.25 -13.31 6.48
N ILE A 209 15.72 -12.19 5.90
CA ILE A 209 15.30 -10.85 6.32
C ILE A 209 13.79 -10.70 6.10
N ILE A 210 13.28 -11.08 4.92
CA ILE A 210 11.85 -11.02 4.60
C ILE A 210 11.05 -11.90 5.55
N LYS A 211 11.45 -13.16 5.73
CA LYS A 211 10.78 -14.09 6.66
C LYS A 211 10.72 -13.53 8.08
N LYS A 212 11.86 -13.12 8.65
CA LYS A 212 11.91 -12.55 10.02
C LYS A 212 11.12 -11.25 10.16
N GLY A 213 11.01 -10.46 9.09
CA GLY A 213 10.25 -9.21 9.09
C GLY A 213 8.74 -9.41 9.06
N MET A 214 8.27 -10.54 8.52
CA MET A 214 6.85 -10.85 8.30
C MET A 214 6.38 -12.14 8.98
N ASP A 215 7.30 -12.90 9.56
CA ASP A 215 6.99 -14.20 10.15
C ASP A 215 5.95 -14.06 11.27
N THR A 216 5.19 -15.14 11.47
CA THR A 216 4.21 -15.24 12.55
C THR A 216 4.90 -14.99 13.88
N GLN A 217 4.78 -13.76 14.37
CA GLN A 217 5.32 -13.37 15.67
C GLN A 217 4.75 -14.29 16.77
N PRO A 218 5.52 -14.60 17.81
CA PRO A 218 5.02 -15.35 18.94
C PRO A 218 3.68 -14.78 19.44
N LYS A 219 2.77 -15.62 19.87
CA LYS A 219 1.39 -15.23 20.28
C LYS A 219 1.36 -14.02 21.22
N PHE A 220 2.31 -13.94 22.17
CA PHE A 220 2.37 -12.81 23.10
C PHE A 220 2.74 -11.48 22.40
N ILE A 221 3.61 -11.50 21.38
CA ILE A 221 3.93 -10.30 20.58
C ILE A 221 2.70 -9.88 19.77
N LEU A 222 1.95 -10.83 19.20
CA LEU A 222 0.70 -10.52 18.50
C LEU A 222 -0.32 -9.85 19.41
N VAL A 223 -0.41 -10.29 20.67
CA VAL A 223 -1.28 -9.64 21.68
C VAL A 223 -0.83 -8.20 21.91
N ILE A 224 0.46 -7.99 22.12
CA ILE A 224 1.02 -6.63 22.31
C ILE A 224 0.72 -5.74 21.10
N ILE A 225 0.98 -6.21 19.89
CA ILE A 225 0.72 -5.42 18.66
C ILE A 225 -0.79 -5.11 18.53
N ASN A 226 -1.67 -6.05 18.87
CA ASN A 226 -3.12 -5.81 18.85
C ASN A 226 -3.54 -4.76 19.89
N ILE A 227 -2.93 -4.78 21.08
CA ILE A 227 -3.16 -3.74 22.11
C ILE A 227 -2.66 -2.38 21.60
N LEU A 228 -1.46 -2.31 21.04
CA LEU A 228 -0.90 -1.09 20.46
C LEU A 228 -1.80 -0.55 19.33
N LYS A 229 -2.27 -1.43 18.44
CA LYS A 229 -3.24 -1.10 17.38
C LYS A 229 -4.51 -0.51 17.97
N TYR A 230 -5.09 -1.15 18.99
CA TYR A 230 -6.30 -0.67 19.65
C TYR A 230 -6.11 0.71 20.28
N ILE A 231 -5.01 0.91 20.99
CA ILE A 231 -4.65 2.19 21.62
C ILE A 231 -4.53 3.27 20.54
N GLU A 232 -3.77 3.02 19.47
CA GLU A 232 -3.58 3.99 18.40
C GLU A 232 -4.89 4.34 17.69
N LEU A 233 -5.69 3.34 17.35
CA LEU A 233 -6.93 3.55 16.61
C LEU A 233 -8.05 4.19 17.45
N LYS A 234 -8.07 3.98 18.75
CA LYS A 234 -9.14 4.44 19.63
C LYS A 234 -8.79 5.70 20.41
N LEU A 235 -7.56 5.77 20.94
CA LEU A 235 -7.17 6.78 21.91
C LEU A 235 -6.26 7.85 21.31
N LEU A 236 -5.42 7.49 20.34
CA LEU A 236 -4.44 8.40 19.77
C LEU A 236 -4.93 8.90 18.41
N ASN A 237 -5.56 10.07 18.41
CA ASN A 237 -5.82 10.80 17.14
C ASN A 237 -4.53 11.50 16.64
N ILE A 238 -3.35 10.94 16.99
CA ILE A 238 -2.03 11.50 16.72
C ILE A 238 -1.63 11.14 15.29
N SER A 239 -1.43 12.16 14.47
CA SER A 239 -0.92 12.02 13.10
C SER A 239 0.38 12.78 12.89
N LEU A 240 1.18 12.97 13.94
CA LEU A 240 2.44 13.73 13.88
C LEU A 240 3.58 12.89 13.30
N LEU A 241 3.57 11.59 13.58
CA LEU A 241 4.58 10.63 13.16
C LEU A 241 3.96 9.24 13.04
N GLY A 242 4.51 8.37 12.23
CA GLY A 242 4.09 6.97 12.10
C GLY A 242 4.95 6.23 11.11
N SER A 243 4.91 4.91 11.14
CA SER A 243 5.71 4.05 10.26
C SER A 243 5.27 4.08 8.81
N SER A 244 4.05 4.53 8.56
CA SER A 244 3.46 4.64 7.22
C SER A 244 2.61 5.90 7.07
N LEU A 245 2.40 6.28 5.82
CA LEU A 245 1.49 7.35 5.40
C LEU A 245 0.31 6.76 4.65
N ILE A 246 -0.90 7.19 5.01
CA ILE A 246 -2.07 7.01 4.16
C ILE A 246 -2.49 8.36 3.58
N SER A 247 -2.74 8.39 2.27
CA SER A 247 -3.21 9.57 1.57
C SER A 247 -4.46 9.23 0.75
N ILE A 248 -5.44 10.12 0.79
CA ILE A 248 -6.64 10.08 -0.05
C ILE A 248 -6.70 11.41 -0.77
N VAL A 249 -6.61 11.35 -2.08
CA VAL A 249 -6.61 12.53 -2.95
C VAL A 249 -7.62 12.37 -4.07
N LYS A 250 -8.03 13.47 -4.67
CA LYS A 250 -9.07 13.51 -5.70
C LYS A 250 -8.51 14.12 -6.99
N LYS A 251 -8.89 13.54 -8.13
CA LYS A 251 -8.70 14.11 -9.46
C LYS A 251 -9.60 15.32 -9.68
#